data_5c0bc0244aedc354456035ef6a414e03
#
_entry.id   5c0bc0244aedc354456035ef6a414e03
#
_cell.length_a   1.000
_cell.length_b   1.000
_cell.length_c   1.000
_cell.angle_alpha   90.00
_cell.angle_beta   90.00
_cell.angle_gamma   90.00
#
_symmetry.space_group_name_H-M   'P 1'
#
loop_
_entity.id
_entity.type
_entity.pdbx_description
1 polymer ?
#
loop_
_entity_poly.entity_id
_entity_poly.type
_entity_poly.pdbx_seq_one_letter_code
_entity_poly.pdbx_strand_id
1 'polypeptide(L)' 'MAKFKAGVKAYIVESNRWIREVEIRSTAGGMYLIRFPETGGGIKVKESRLFASKEEAEKSLHMGKAKN' A
#
# COMPACT_ATOMS: atom_id res chain seq x y z
N MET A 1 12.10 -1.05 -12.60
CA MET A 1 12.17 0.21 -11.87
C MET A 1 11.14 0.25 -10.76
N ALA A 2 11.53 0.60 -9.56
CA ALA A 2 10.61 0.62 -8.45
C ALA A 2 9.70 1.82 -8.51
N LYS A 3 8.42 1.59 -8.27
CA LYS A 3 7.43 2.67 -8.26
C LYS A 3 7.57 3.53 -7.01
N PHE A 4 7.98 2.92 -5.91
CA PHE A 4 8.15 3.62 -4.64
C PHE A 4 9.57 3.47 -4.17
N LYS A 5 10.05 4.47 -3.45
CA LYS A 5 11.40 4.45 -2.88
C LYS A 5 11.31 4.21 -1.38
N ALA A 6 12.38 3.66 -0.83
CA ALA A 6 12.46 3.51 0.61
C ALA A 6 12.36 4.88 1.27
N GLY A 7 11.64 4.94 2.38
CA GLY A 7 11.49 6.17 3.12
C GLY A 7 10.26 6.99 2.77
N VAL A 8 9.56 6.64 1.68
CA VAL A 8 8.35 7.37 1.34
C VAL A 8 7.14 6.68 1.94
N LYS A 9 6.05 7.40 2.01
CA LYS A 9 4.80 6.86 2.51
C LYS A 9 3.96 6.34 1.35
N ALA A 10 3.20 5.30 1.64
CA ALA A 10 2.28 4.74 0.66
C ALA A 10 1.03 4.30 1.41
N TYR A 11 0.07 3.78 0.67
CA TYR A 11 -1.20 3.38 1.25
C TYR A 11 -1.56 2.00 0.77
N ILE A 12 -2.17 1.21 1.63
CA ILE A 12 -2.67 -0.11 1.25
C ILE A 12 -4.12 -0.22 1.67
N VAL A 13 -4.83 -1.14 1.01
CA VAL A 13 -6.21 -1.43 1.34
C VAL A 13 -6.26 -2.79 2.02
N GLU A 14 -6.82 -2.82 3.22
CA GLU A 14 -6.98 -4.06 3.98
C GLU A 14 -8.43 -4.46 3.99
N SER A 15 -8.67 -5.75 3.79
CA SER A 15 -10.03 -6.32 3.83
C SER A 15 -10.98 -5.60 2.90
N ASN A 16 -10.47 -5.01 1.84
CA ASN A 16 -11.26 -4.27 0.86
C ASN A 16 -12.12 -3.17 1.47
N ARG A 17 -11.71 -2.64 2.62
CA ARG A 17 -12.48 -1.57 3.23
C ARG A 17 -11.65 -0.57 4.01
N TRP A 18 -10.47 -0.95 4.49
CA TRP A 18 -9.65 -0.06 5.30
C TRP A 18 -8.45 0.42 4.51
N ILE A 19 -8.21 1.72 4.53
CA ILE A 19 -7.03 2.31 3.91
C ILE A 19 -6.05 2.62 5.02
N ARG A 20 -4.84 2.08 4.91
CA ARG A 20 -3.81 2.32 5.91
C ARG A 20 -2.61 2.99 5.29
N GLU A 21 -2.08 3.97 6.01
CA GLU A 21 -0.83 4.59 5.62
C GLU A 21 0.32 3.74 6.11
N VAL A 22 1.27 3.50 5.24
CA VAL A 22 2.43 2.68 5.58
C VAL A 22 3.68 3.35 5.08
N GLU A 23 4.82 2.93 5.61
CA GLU A 23 6.11 3.46 5.21
C GLU A 23 6.86 2.41 4.42
N ILE A 24 7.42 2.80 3.27
CA ILE A 24 8.24 1.89 2.48
C ILE A 24 9.60 1.78 3.13
N ARG A 25 9.98 0.57 3.51
CA ARG A 25 11.28 0.35 4.16
C ARG A 25 12.33 -0.10 3.16
N SER A 26 11.97 -0.97 2.26
CA SER A 26 12.91 -1.44 1.25
C SER A 26 12.14 -2.06 0.10
N THR A 27 12.86 -2.27 -1.00
CA THR A 27 12.28 -2.91 -2.17
C THR A 27 13.22 -3.99 -2.64
N ALA A 28 12.65 -5.07 -3.16
CA ALA A 28 13.46 -6.16 -3.69
C ALA A 28 12.59 -7.04 -4.58
N GLY A 29 13.03 -7.22 -5.83
CA GLY A 29 12.36 -8.15 -6.73
C GLY A 29 10.89 -7.89 -6.95
N GLY A 30 10.49 -6.63 -7.02
CA GLY A 30 9.09 -6.30 -7.24
C GLY A 30 8.23 -6.33 -6.00
N MET A 31 8.83 -6.67 -4.87
CA MET A 31 8.13 -6.67 -3.59
C MET A 31 8.60 -5.50 -2.76
N TYR A 32 7.76 -5.06 -1.86
CA TYR A 32 8.08 -3.95 -0.98
C TYR A 32 7.92 -4.37 0.46
N LEU A 33 8.94 -4.08 1.27
CA LEU A 33 8.82 -4.25 2.72
C LEU A 33 8.26 -2.94 3.26
N ILE A 34 7.10 -3.03 3.88
CA ILE A 34 6.43 -1.84 4.43
C ILE A 34 6.29 -1.99 5.93
N ARG A 35 6.15 -0.86 6.58
CA ARG A 35 6.00 -0.82 8.02
C ARG A 35 4.75 -0.06 8.39
N PHE A 36 4.00 -0.60 9.33
CA PHE A 36 2.84 0.08 9.88
C PHE A 36 3.29 0.97 11.02
N PRO A 37 3.20 2.30 10.86
CA PRO A 37 3.70 3.21 11.91
C PRO A 37 3.02 3.02 13.25
N GLU A 38 1.75 2.63 13.22
CA GLU A 38 0.99 2.49 14.46
C GLU A 38 1.45 1.35 15.32
N THR A 39 1.76 0.22 14.70
CA THR A 39 2.12 -0.98 15.45
C THR A 39 3.60 -1.31 15.36
N GLY A 40 4.29 -0.72 14.40
CA GLY A 40 5.70 -1.06 14.18
C GLY A 40 5.90 -2.36 13.44
N GLY A 41 4.82 -3.03 13.06
CA GLY A 41 4.92 -4.26 12.32
C GLY A 41 5.28 -4.03 10.87
N GLY A 42 5.79 -5.08 10.21
CA GLY A 42 6.15 -4.99 8.81
C GLY A 42 5.70 -6.21 8.04
N ILE A 43 5.39 -6.00 6.77
CA ILE A 43 5.03 -7.09 5.87
C ILE A 43 5.57 -6.79 4.49
N LYS A 44 5.66 -7.82 3.68
CA LYS A 44 6.04 -7.66 2.28
C LYS A 44 4.79 -7.68 1.42
N VAL A 45 4.71 -6.76 0.48
CA VAL A 45 3.56 -6.69 -0.41
C VAL A 45 4.04 -6.45 -1.83
N LYS A 46 3.20 -6.81 -2.78
CA LYS A 46 3.49 -6.53 -4.17
C LYS A 46 3.20 -5.08 -4.49
N GLU A 47 3.85 -4.57 -5.52
CA GLU A 47 3.65 -3.19 -5.93
C GLU A 47 2.18 -2.89 -6.20
N SER A 48 1.46 -3.86 -6.74
CA SER A 48 0.05 -3.66 -7.08
C SER A 48 -0.83 -3.43 -5.86
N ARG A 49 -0.32 -3.75 -4.67
CA ARG A 49 -1.06 -3.53 -3.44
C ARG A 49 -0.87 -2.12 -2.88
N LEU A 50 0.11 -1.38 -3.43
CA LEU A 50 0.47 -0.08 -2.91
C LEU A 50 -0.11 1.04 -3.75
N PHE A 51 -0.50 2.11 -3.08
CA PHE A 51 -1.05 3.29 -3.73
C PHE A 51 -0.27 4.51 -3.28
N ALA A 52 -0.06 5.44 -4.20
CA ALA A 52 0.74 6.63 -3.91
C ALA A 52 -0.01 7.62 -3.03
N SER A 53 -1.33 7.57 -3.05
CA SER A 53 -2.14 8.49 -2.27
C SER A 53 -3.37 7.79 -1.73
N LYS A 54 -3.95 8.38 -0.69
CA LYS A 54 -5.17 7.86 -0.14
C LYS A 54 -6.30 7.87 -1.17
N GLU A 55 -6.28 8.89 -2.01
CA GLU A 55 -7.27 9.02 -3.06
C GLU A 55 -7.24 7.85 -4.01
N GLU A 56 -6.04 7.45 -4.41
CA GLU A 56 -5.91 6.31 -5.31
C GLU A 56 -6.39 5.03 -4.65
N ALA A 57 -6.09 4.87 -3.37
CA ALA A 57 -6.55 3.71 -2.64
C ALA A 57 -8.07 3.68 -2.56
N GLU A 58 -8.67 4.84 -2.36
CA GLU A 58 -10.13 4.94 -2.30
C GLU A 58 -10.77 4.60 -3.64
N LYS A 59 -10.15 5.04 -4.72
CA LYS A 59 -10.65 4.72 -6.05
C LYS A 59 -10.65 3.22 -6.27
N SER A 60 -9.60 2.56 -5.84
CA SER A 60 -9.51 1.11 -5.97
C SER A 60 -10.63 0.43 -5.21
N LEU A 61 -10.93 0.93 -4.01
CA LEU A 61 -12.02 0.41 -3.22
C LEU A 61 -13.36 0.56 -3.92
N HIS A 62 -13.61 1.76 -4.42
CA HIS A 62 -14.87 2.05 -5.08
C HIS A 62 -15.05 1.24 -6.35
N MET A 63 -13.98 1.09 -7.09
CA MET A 63 -14.06 0.30 -8.31
C MET A 63 -14.42 -1.16 -8.00
N GLY A 64 -13.87 -1.69 -6.93
CA GLY A 64 -14.20 -3.03 -6.53
C GLY A 64 -15.66 -3.18 -6.16
N LYS A 65 -16.21 -2.18 -5.52
CA LYS A 65 -17.61 -2.20 -5.13
C LYS A 65 -18.55 -1.98 -6.31
N ALA A 66 -18.11 -1.20 -7.26
CA ALA A 66 -18.95 -0.87 -8.40
C ALA A 66 -19.34 -2.10 -9.21
N LYS A 67 -18.65 -3.17 -8.99
CA LYS A 67 -18.97 -4.41 -9.67
C LYS A 67 -20.25 -5.05 -9.20
N ASN A 68 -20.72 -4.69 -8.09
CA ASN A 68 -21.93 -5.31 -7.54
C ASN A 68 -23.20 -4.79 -8.16
#